data_a6f011c90f5ec3f7ff15b17c6bd8afb2
#
_entry.id   a6f011c90f5ec3f7ff15b17c6bd8afb2
#
_cell.length_a   1.000
_cell.length_b   1.000
_cell.length_c   1.000
_cell.angle_alpha   90.00
_cell.angle_beta   90.00
_cell.angle_gamma   90.00
#
_symmetry.space_group_name_H-M   'P 1'
#
loop_
_entity.id
_entity.type
_entity.pdbx_description
1 polymer ?
#
loop_
_entity_poly.entity_id
_entity_poly.type
_entity_poly.pdbx_seq_one_letter_code
_entity_poly.pdbx_strand_id
1 'polypeptide(L)'
;MPSMHRAMRWHSMVSKVMGIQLLSKGITFKENPSQRRLNRKTLRIMRNYKIWAAALLMATVFAGCSQDEGNYDYHSLNEPTITGVPENISVLTHANIDLDPNLGDNITDLDAYSYEWKVINKAGDNEVTVLGNEKHLLQEVTLPAGEYTLFFTATEKKTGLFWRQSYALTVSDTSSEGWMVLCDVDGKTRLDIVSKITGKTYLDILKTTGMPELDHPYRIQYAPNSGYSDSPFYLFTADGATRLSKNSFMWQKDYAFKYEVAKQQELHPQGMVCDQSGMMRMIVSDGYAYSASNMGIQGLFAAVNKQPVLAPAVGANIGAASYASIYLLYDDVNKCFMSCCPFLPGLSLSDASYHTMKEMEEIATGYKGSEMVTGNAFADYPTGMDFVYMENTKYDPGNAKMGITYTVLRSGRKYELYGIQLGDMLCYADCTFALGKAYYGDLSDCTDIAKASCFAFSSLKNYMYYAVGGTVYRVNLSEKPLKAERQFSFSGETITMMKFNFYQNSASANDYDLIVGTENGKGAGTLRIYDGMKSEGDFSKVTPTSYSGFGKIVDATYRERTN
;
A
#
# COMPACT_ATOMS: atom_id res chain seq x y z
N MET A 1 -2.28 17.17 -29.25
CA MET A 1 -3.58 16.63 -29.69
C MET A 1 -3.58 15.13 -29.44
N PRO A 2 -4.06 14.67 -28.31
CA PRO A 2 -4.69 13.35 -28.17
C PRO A 2 -5.80 13.35 -27.10
N SER A 3 -6.86 14.15 -27.24
CA SER A 3 -7.99 14.16 -26.30
C SER A 3 -9.36 13.92 -26.93
N MET A 4 -9.42 13.67 -28.24
CA MET A 4 -10.71 13.48 -28.92
C MET A 4 -11.11 12.02 -29.17
N HIS A 5 -10.26 11.03 -28.92
CA HIS A 5 -10.57 9.61 -29.20
C HIS A 5 -11.15 8.83 -27.99
N ARG A 6 -11.24 9.43 -26.80
CA ARG A 6 -11.84 8.74 -25.63
C ARG A 6 -13.35 8.96 -25.45
N ALA A 7 -13.91 10.03 -26.01
CA ALA A 7 -15.34 10.33 -25.86
C ALA A 7 -16.27 9.46 -26.75
N MET A 8 -15.78 8.91 -27.85
CA MET A 8 -16.61 8.10 -28.74
C MET A 8 -16.78 6.63 -28.34
N ARG A 9 -16.00 6.12 -27.38
CA ARG A 9 -16.16 4.72 -26.90
C ARG A 9 -17.19 4.55 -25.79
N TRP A 10 -17.59 5.62 -25.11
CA TRP A 10 -18.59 5.55 -24.04
C TRP A 10 -20.03 5.52 -24.52
N HIS A 11 -20.33 6.09 -25.69
CA HIS A 11 -21.70 6.07 -26.24
C HIS A 11 -22.11 4.70 -26.82
N SER A 12 -21.17 3.87 -27.20
CA SER A 12 -21.47 2.53 -27.75
C SER A 12 -21.73 1.46 -26.68
N MET A 13 -21.35 1.71 -25.42
CA MET A 13 -21.51 0.74 -24.32
C MET A 13 -22.81 0.90 -23.54
N VAL A 14 -23.40 2.09 -23.53
CA VAL A 14 -24.65 2.36 -22.78
C VAL A 14 -25.89 1.85 -23.52
N SER A 15 -25.84 1.70 -24.85
CA SER A 15 -26.98 1.20 -25.63
C SER A 15 -27.16 -0.33 -25.65
N LYS A 16 -26.20 -1.09 -25.04
CA LYS A 16 -26.25 -2.56 -24.99
C LYS A 16 -26.77 -3.14 -23.66
N VAL A 17 -27.03 -2.33 -22.65
CA VAL A 17 -27.40 -2.81 -21.31
C VAL A 17 -28.91 -2.66 -21.00
N MET A 18 -29.70 -1.97 -21.84
CA MET A 18 -31.16 -1.92 -21.68
C MET A 18 -31.86 -2.68 -22.79
N GLY A 19 -31.80 -4.01 -22.73
CA GLY A 19 -32.65 -4.90 -23.51
C GLY A 19 -34.03 -5.02 -22.87
N ILE A 20 -34.95 -4.12 -23.17
CA ILE A 20 -36.38 -4.32 -22.91
C ILE A 20 -36.98 -4.87 -24.19
N GLN A 21 -37.27 -6.18 -24.21
CA GLN A 21 -38.11 -6.81 -25.22
C GLN A 21 -39.56 -6.41 -24.99
N LEU A 22 -40.08 -5.52 -25.82
CA LEU A 22 -41.52 -5.33 -25.98
C LEU A 22 -42.02 -6.25 -27.11
N LEU A 23 -42.64 -7.33 -26.73
CA LEU A 23 -43.48 -8.17 -27.63
C LEU A 23 -44.72 -7.37 -28.04
N SER A 24 -44.75 -6.80 -29.25
CA SER A 24 -45.96 -6.26 -29.85
C SER A 24 -46.61 -7.33 -30.71
N LYS A 25 -47.77 -7.80 -30.28
CA LYS A 25 -48.70 -8.58 -31.11
C LYS A 25 -49.17 -7.71 -32.26
N GLY A 26 -48.99 -8.18 -33.49
CA GLY A 26 -49.42 -7.51 -34.69
C GLY A 26 -50.95 -7.45 -34.82
N ILE A 27 -51.45 -6.22 -34.95
CA ILE A 27 -52.79 -5.95 -35.51
C ILE A 27 -52.56 -5.10 -36.74
N THR A 28 -52.74 -5.68 -37.89
CA THR A 28 -52.73 -4.99 -39.18
C THR A 28 -54.08 -4.35 -39.44
N PHE A 29 -54.17 -3.02 -39.31
CA PHE A 29 -55.28 -2.24 -39.87
C PHE A 29 -54.93 -1.85 -41.30
N LYS A 30 -55.80 -2.31 -42.26
CA LYS A 30 -55.81 -1.84 -43.67
C LYS A 30 -56.35 -0.41 -43.68
N GLU A 31 -55.53 0.58 -43.85
CA GLU A 31 -55.98 1.94 -44.11
C GLU A 31 -56.40 2.14 -45.56
N ASN A 32 -57.54 2.82 -45.75
CA ASN A 32 -58.13 3.15 -47.02
C ASN A 32 -57.32 4.23 -47.77
N PRO A 33 -57.06 4.08 -49.10
CA PRO A 33 -56.18 5.01 -49.85
C PRO A 33 -56.65 6.47 -49.89
N SER A 34 -57.91 6.75 -49.62
CA SER A 34 -58.46 8.12 -49.57
C SER A 34 -57.98 8.87 -48.30
N GLN A 35 -57.77 8.18 -47.20
CA GLN A 35 -57.25 8.80 -45.92
C GLN A 35 -55.76 9.16 -46.00
N ARG A 36 -54.96 8.42 -46.79
CA ARG A 36 -53.54 8.77 -47.00
C ARG A 36 -53.32 10.08 -47.74
N ARG A 37 -54.22 10.50 -48.60
CA ARG A 37 -54.13 11.79 -49.31
C ARG A 37 -54.48 12.99 -48.42
N LEU A 38 -55.43 12.84 -47.51
CA LEU A 38 -55.80 13.92 -46.57
C LEU A 38 -54.70 14.14 -45.54
N ASN A 39 -54.16 13.08 -44.94
CA ASN A 39 -53.11 13.17 -43.94
C ASN A 39 -51.80 13.78 -44.51
N ARG A 40 -51.47 13.52 -45.77
CA ARG A 40 -50.30 14.14 -46.40
C ARG A 40 -50.46 15.64 -46.68
N LYS A 41 -51.68 16.10 -46.99
CA LYS A 41 -51.93 17.55 -47.15
C LYS A 41 -51.91 18.27 -45.82
N THR A 42 -52.49 17.71 -44.76
CA THR A 42 -52.53 18.31 -43.43
C THR A 42 -51.12 18.35 -42.80
N LEU A 43 -50.31 17.29 -42.97
CA LEU A 43 -48.91 17.26 -42.54
C LEU A 43 -48.02 18.26 -43.29
N ARG A 44 -48.29 18.52 -44.58
CA ARG A 44 -47.56 19.50 -45.38
C ARG A 44 -47.90 20.93 -44.98
N ILE A 45 -49.16 21.21 -44.65
CA ILE A 45 -49.59 22.53 -44.13
C ILE A 45 -49.03 22.78 -42.75
N MET A 46 -49.05 21.79 -41.83
CA MET A 46 -48.51 21.94 -40.50
C MET A 46 -46.98 22.07 -40.50
N ARG A 47 -46.27 21.44 -41.46
CA ARG A 47 -44.81 21.60 -41.61
C ARG A 47 -44.44 23.00 -42.07
N ASN A 48 -45.19 23.57 -42.99
CA ASN A 48 -44.96 24.93 -43.44
C ASN A 48 -45.30 25.96 -42.33
N TYR A 49 -46.32 25.75 -41.52
CA TYR A 49 -46.68 26.63 -40.43
C TYR A 49 -45.58 26.66 -39.33
N LYS A 50 -44.98 25.51 -39.03
CA LYS A 50 -43.83 25.44 -38.09
C LYS A 50 -42.58 26.14 -38.62
N ILE A 51 -42.32 26.10 -39.92
CA ILE A 51 -41.20 26.79 -40.54
C ILE A 51 -41.43 28.31 -40.50
N TRP A 52 -42.66 28.78 -40.79
CA TRP A 52 -43.02 30.22 -40.71
C TRP A 52 -43.05 30.71 -39.26
N ALA A 53 -43.48 29.91 -38.30
CA ALA A 53 -43.45 30.27 -36.87
C ALA A 53 -42.01 30.32 -36.36
N ALA A 54 -41.11 29.43 -36.78
CA ALA A 54 -39.72 29.47 -36.44
C ALA A 54 -38.97 30.66 -37.08
N ALA A 55 -39.34 31.00 -38.33
CA ALA A 55 -38.77 32.18 -38.99
C ALA A 55 -39.26 33.48 -38.36
N LEU A 56 -40.50 33.56 -37.90
CA LEU A 56 -41.03 34.72 -37.18
C LEU A 56 -40.39 34.86 -35.79
N LEU A 57 -40.16 33.74 -35.09
CA LEU A 57 -39.44 33.72 -33.79
C LEU A 57 -37.96 34.13 -33.94
N MET A 58 -37.29 33.72 -35.01
CA MET A 58 -35.93 34.19 -35.30
C MET A 58 -35.89 35.69 -35.67
N ALA A 59 -36.90 36.18 -36.41
CA ALA A 59 -36.97 37.60 -36.74
C ALA A 59 -37.18 38.50 -35.51
N THR A 60 -37.89 38.04 -34.47
CA THR A 60 -38.10 38.77 -33.23
C THR A 60 -36.82 38.75 -32.34
N VAL A 61 -35.96 37.71 -32.45
CA VAL A 61 -34.70 37.66 -31.73
C VAL A 61 -33.67 38.64 -32.33
N PHE A 62 -33.72 38.89 -33.65
CA PHE A 62 -32.84 39.88 -34.30
C PHE A 62 -33.33 41.33 -34.21
N ALA A 63 -34.62 41.56 -33.89
CA ALA A 63 -35.12 42.91 -33.68
C ALA A 63 -34.93 43.46 -32.26
N GLY A 64 -34.40 42.60 -31.35
CA GLY A 64 -34.11 42.99 -29.96
C GLY A 64 -32.68 43.51 -29.71
N CYS A 65 -31.82 43.57 -30.72
CA CYS A 65 -30.61 44.37 -30.62
C CYS A 65 -30.95 45.83 -30.91
N SER A 66 -31.62 46.48 -29.97
CA SER A 66 -31.46 47.91 -29.83
C SER A 66 -29.99 48.19 -29.57
N GLN A 67 -29.38 49.04 -30.34
CA GLN A 67 -28.09 49.62 -30.04
C GLN A 67 -28.15 50.10 -28.57
N ASP A 68 -27.58 49.26 -27.68
CA ASP A 68 -27.18 49.73 -26.39
C ASP A 68 -25.95 50.59 -26.65
N GLU A 69 -26.19 51.88 -26.95
CA GLU A 69 -25.18 52.91 -26.86
C GLU A 69 -24.92 53.15 -25.37
N GLY A 70 -24.66 52.02 -24.65
CA GLY A 70 -24.25 52.12 -23.28
C GLY A 70 -22.95 52.90 -23.23
N ASN A 71 -22.99 54.01 -22.55
CA ASN A 71 -21.82 54.76 -22.16
C ASN A 71 -21.07 53.96 -21.11
N TYR A 72 -20.60 52.78 -21.51
CA TYR A 72 -19.72 51.94 -20.68
C TYR A 72 -18.34 52.57 -20.77
N ASP A 73 -18.03 53.32 -19.74
CA ASP A 73 -16.66 53.75 -19.50
C ASP A 73 -15.85 52.51 -19.12
N TYR A 74 -15.31 51.84 -20.14
CA TYR A 74 -14.44 50.67 -19.96
C TYR A 74 -13.14 51.13 -19.33
N HIS A 75 -13.12 51.18 -18.01
CA HIS A 75 -11.85 51.26 -17.32
C HIS A 75 -11.11 49.94 -17.52
N SER A 76 -9.88 50.03 -17.98
CA SER A 76 -9.01 48.86 -18.05
C SER A 76 -8.92 48.26 -16.63
N LEU A 77 -9.41 47.03 -16.46
CA LEU A 77 -9.26 46.29 -15.21
C LEU A 77 -7.76 46.10 -14.96
N ASN A 78 -7.32 46.58 -13.81
CA ASN A 78 -5.96 46.37 -13.37
C ASN A 78 -5.89 44.97 -12.67
N GLU A 79 -5.75 43.93 -13.48
CA GLU A 79 -5.83 42.55 -13.01
C GLU A 79 -4.54 42.13 -12.27
N PRO A 80 -4.63 41.70 -10.99
CA PRO A 80 -3.51 41.15 -10.26
C PRO A 80 -3.03 39.84 -10.88
N THR A 81 -1.72 39.69 -10.99
CA THR A 81 -1.06 38.41 -11.33
C THR A 81 -0.43 37.83 -10.07
N ILE A 82 -1.10 36.84 -9.46
CA ILE A 82 -0.68 36.25 -8.19
C ILE A 82 0.48 35.28 -8.43
N THR A 83 1.66 35.61 -7.88
CA THR A 83 2.91 34.83 -7.96
C THR A 83 3.62 34.80 -6.61
N GLY A 84 4.80 34.19 -6.53
CA GLY A 84 5.67 34.21 -5.33
C GLY A 84 5.40 33.14 -4.29
N VAL A 85 4.35 32.31 -4.48
CA VAL A 85 4.04 31.18 -3.59
C VAL A 85 4.23 29.89 -4.37
N PRO A 86 4.94 28.88 -3.81
CA PRO A 86 5.11 27.58 -4.46
C PRO A 86 3.78 26.84 -4.68
N GLU A 87 3.64 26.12 -5.79
CA GLU A 87 2.43 25.32 -6.07
C GLU A 87 2.20 24.21 -5.01
N ASN A 88 3.29 23.64 -4.48
CA ASN A 88 3.27 22.60 -3.45
C ASN A 88 3.96 23.12 -2.19
N ILE A 89 3.23 23.14 -1.10
CA ILE A 89 3.68 23.64 0.20
C ILE A 89 3.65 22.48 1.19
N SER A 90 4.73 22.31 1.94
CA SER A 90 4.80 21.31 3.02
C SER A 90 5.16 22.01 4.32
N VAL A 91 4.38 21.78 5.37
CA VAL A 91 4.60 22.35 6.69
C VAL A 91 4.29 21.33 7.77
N LEU A 92 4.95 21.42 8.91
CA LEU A 92 4.63 20.60 10.08
C LEU A 92 3.49 21.23 10.88
N THR A 93 2.65 20.40 11.47
CA THR A 93 1.73 20.83 12.54
C THR A 93 2.55 21.55 13.63
N HIS A 94 2.06 22.66 14.12
CA HIS A 94 2.72 23.55 15.07
C HIS A 94 4.03 24.23 14.59
N ALA A 95 4.33 24.16 13.30
CA ALA A 95 5.36 25.00 12.70
C ALA A 95 4.73 26.25 12.06
N ASN A 96 5.54 27.29 11.88
CA ASN A 96 5.09 28.48 11.19
C ASN A 96 5.04 28.25 9.68
N ILE A 97 3.95 28.72 9.05
CA ILE A 97 3.85 28.93 7.62
C ILE A 97 4.15 30.39 7.31
N ASP A 98 4.93 30.62 6.26
CA ASP A 98 5.38 31.96 5.85
C ASP A 98 5.19 32.08 4.34
N LEU A 99 4.12 32.75 3.89
CA LEU A 99 3.77 32.89 2.49
C LEU A 99 3.41 34.36 2.18
N ASP A 100 4.18 34.98 1.29
CA ASP A 100 3.97 36.37 0.86
C ASP A 100 3.79 36.45 -0.66
N PRO A 101 2.54 36.36 -1.17
CA PRO A 101 2.25 36.44 -2.60
C PRO A 101 2.54 37.84 -3.17
N ASN A 102 3.03 37.86 -4.40
CA ASN A 102 3.15 39.06 -5.21
C ASN A 102 1.90 39.20 -6.11
N LEU A 103 1.32 40.38 -6.20
CA LEU A 103 0.14 40.67 -7.03
C LEU A 103 0.51 41.18 -8.43
N GLY A 104 1.79 41.32 -8.75
CA GLY A 104 2.31 41.89 -10.00
C GLY A 104 2.63 43.39 -9.88
N ASP A 105 3.54 43.87 -10.75
CA ASP A 105 4.08 45.22 -10.72
C ASP A 105 3.03 46.29 -11.08
N ASN A 106 1.91 45.89 -11.66
CA ASN A 106 0.79 46.77 -11.99
C ASN A 106 -0.09 47.14 -10.77
N ILE A 107 0.05 46.43 -9.65
CA ILE A 107 -0.67 46.70 -8.40
C ILE A 107 0.24 47.44 -7.45
N THR A 108 0.10 48.76 -7.40
CA THR A 108 0.92 49.66 -6.55
C THR A 108 0.25 50.02 -5.23
N ASP A 109 -1.07 49.92 -5.15
CA ASP A 109 -1.86 50.20 -3.93
C ASP A 109 -2.38 48.87 -3.36
N LEU A 110 -1.62 48.27 -2.44
CA LEU A 110 -2.00 47.04 -1.78
C LEU A 110 -3.16 47.24 -0.77
N ASP A 111 -3.33 48.43 -0.26
CA ASP A 111 -4.41 48.76 0.69
C ASP A 111 -5.78 48.85 0.02
N ALA A 112 -5.82 48.96 -1.31
CA ALA A 112 -7.06 48.89 -2.08
C ALA A 112 -7.68 47.47 -2.08
N TYR A 113 -6.95 46.47 -1.63
CA TYR A 113 -7.39 45.06 -1.60
C TYR A 113 -7.63 44.59 -0.16
N SER A 114 -8.54 43.63 -0.02
CA SER A 114 -8.65 42.75 1.15
C SER A 114 -8.21 41.35 0.78
N TYR A 115 -7.67 40.65 1.73
CA TYR A 115 -7.06 39.34 1.51
C TYR A 115 -7.72 38.26 2.35
N GLU A 116 -7.67 37.01 1.88
CA GLU A 116 -8.18 35.89 2.62
C GLU A 116 -7.39 34.63 2.25
N TRP A 117 -6.93 33.89 3.27
CA TRP A 117 -6.35 32.57 3.16
C TRP A 117 -7.31 31.55 3.71
N LYS A 118 -7.70 30.57 2.90
CA LYS A 118 -8.58 29.45 3.29
C LYS A 118 -7.99 28.11 2.93
N VAL A 119 -8.27 27.11 3.73
CA VAL A 119 -7.96 25.70 3.41
C VAL A 119 -9.22 24.87 3.37
N ILE A 120 -9.20 23.88 2.48
CA ILE A 120 -10.21 22.83 2.39
C ILE A 120 -9.49 21.50 2.56
N ASN A 121 -9.94 20.66 3.50
CA ASN A 121 -9.40 19.30 3.69
C ASN A 121 -9.86 18.39 2.54
N LYS A 122 -8.92 17.74 1.84
CA LYS A 122 -9.23 16.83 0.72
C LYS A 122 -9.88 15.51 1.16
N ALA A 123 -9.63 15.09 2.39
CA ALA A 123 -10.13 13.82 2.94
C ALA A 123 -11.38 13.96 3.82
N GLY A 124 -11.85 15.19 4.08
CA GLY A 124 -12.94 15.47 5.02
C GLY A 124 -14.21 15.94 4.33
N ASP A 125 -15.16 16.41 5.13
CA ASP A 125 -16.49 16.89 4.70
C ASP A 125 -16.46 18.25 3.98
N ASN A 126 -15.35 18.61 3.30
CA ASN A 126 -15.11 19.91 2.68
C ASN A 126 -15.19 21.08 3.67
N GLU A 127 -14.82 20.82 4.92
CA GLU A 127 -14.76 21.89 5.93
C GLU A 127 -13.75 22.96 5.50
N VAL A 128 -14.21 24.21 5.53
CA VAL A 128 -13.43 25.38 5.17
C VAL A 128 -12.89 26.04 6.43
N THR A 129 -11.57 26.08 6.57
CA THR A 129 -10.90 26.80 7.67
C THR A 129 -10.22 28.04 7.13
N VAL A 130 -10.49 29.20 7.75
CA VAL A 130 -9.78 30.46 7.46
C VAL A 130 -8.49 30.48 8.25
N LEU A 131 -7.35 30.64 7.55
CA LEU A 131 -6.03 30.77 8.19
C LEU A 131 -5.67 32.22 8.48
N GLY A 132 -6.01 33.18 7.60
CA GLY A 132 -5.67 34.58 7.80
C GLY A 132 -6.35 35.51 6.80
N ASN A 133 -6.31 36.83 7.11
CA ASN A 133 -6.91 37.89 6.30
C ASN A 133 -5.90 38.93 5.86
N GLU A 134 -4.62 38.70 6.07
CA GLU A 134 -3.54 39.56 5.61
C GLU A 134 -2.92 39.03 4.31
N LYS A 135 -2.26 39.91 3.53
CA LYS A 135 -1.56 39.48 2.31
C LYS A 135 -0.46 38.45 2.64
N HIS A 136 0.33 38.78 3.65
CA HIS A 136 1.40 37.91 4.17
C HIS A 136 0.82 36.95 5.22
N LEU A 137 0.81 35.64 4.92
CA LEU A 137 0.41 34.63 5.88
C LEU A 137 1.63 34.19 6.68
N LEU A 138 1.73 34.69 7.91
CA LEU A 138 2.78 34.30 8.85
C LEU A 138 2.12 33.90 10.18
N GLN A 139 2.00 32.59 10.40
CA GLN A 139 1.38 32.07 11.63
C GLN A 139 1.73 30.60 11.88
N GLU A 140 1.48 30.16 13.11
CA GLU A 140 1.53 28.73 13.46
C GLU A 140 0.39 27.96 12.79
N VAL A 141 0.72 26.82 12.17
CA VAL A 141 -0.25 25.91 11.56
C VAL A 141 -0.81 24.99 12.62
N THR A 142 -2.07 25.18 12.99
CA THR A 142 -2.80 24.35 13.95
C THR A 142 -3.63 23.25 13.28
N LEU A 143 -3.56 23.14 11.95
CA LEU A 143 -4.26 22.11 11.20
C LEU A 143 -3.74 20.71 11.56
N PRO A 144 -4.63 19.70 11.65
CA PRO A 144 -4.21 18.30 11.72
C PRO A 144 -3.35 17.89 10.52
N ALA A 145 -2.52 16.86 10.69
CA ALA A 145 -1.79 16.28 9.57
C ALA A 145 -2.75 15.78 8.49
N GLY A 146 -2.49 16.16 7.24
CA GLY A 146 -3.38 15.86 6.12
C GLY A 146 -3.01 16.61 4.85
N GLU A 147 -3.78 16.36 3.80
CA GLU A 147 -3.69 17.07 2.53
C GLU A 147 -4.82 18.09 2.41
N TYR A 148 -4.45 19.30 2.04
CA TYR A 148 -5.36 20.42 1.93
C TYR A 148 -5.21 21.10 0.57
N THR A 149 -6.26 21.77 0.14
CA THR A 149 -6.16 22.81 -0.90
C THR A 149 -6.17 24.17 -0.21
N LEU A 150 -5.08 24.90 -0.33
CA LEU A 150 -4.94 26.26 0.19
C LEU A 150 -5.35 27.26 -0.90
N PHE A 151 -6.19 28.21 -0.56
CA PHE A 151 -6.61 29.28 -1.44
C PHE A 151 -6.13 30.62 -0.89
N PHE A 152 -5.51 31.42 -1.75
CA PHE A 152 -5.31 32.84 -1.53
C PHE A 152 -6.31 33.62 -2.41
N THR A 153 -7.01 34.56 -1.82
CA THR A 153 -7.96 35.45 -2.52
C THR A 153 -7.62 36.89 -2.23
N ALA A 154 -7.43 37.69 -3.29
CA ALA A 154 -7.32 39.14 -3.22
C ALA A 154 -8.61 39.76 -3.79
N THR A 155 -9.30 40.61 -3.02
CA THR A 155 -10.56 41.23 -3.41
C THR A 155 -10.36 42.75 -3.44
N GLU A 156 -10.60 43.39 -4.57
CA GLU A 156 -10.58 44.84 -4.69
C GLU A 156 -11.78 45.47 -3.94
N LYS A 157 -11.50 46.29 -2.93
CA LYS A 157 -12.52 46.85 -2.03
C LYS A 157 -13.55 47.74 -2.74
N LYS A 158 -13.13 48.42 -3.82
CA LYS A 158 -13.98 49.34 -4.56
C LYS A 158 -15.02 48.66 -5.44
N THR A 159 -14.63 47.58 -6.12
CA THR A 159 -15.46 46.87 -7.11
C THR A 159 -16.03 45.56 -6.60
N GLY A 160 -15.42 44.98 -5.58
CA GLY A 160 -15.74 43.62 -5.10
C GLY A 160 -15.24 42.50 -6.01
N LEU A 161 -14.48 42.82 -7.05
CA LEU A 161 -13.86 41.81 -7.91
C LEU A 161 -12.76 41.11 -7.15
N PHE A 162 -12.63 39.79 -7.37
CA PHE A 162 -11.63 39.00 -6.69
C PHE A 162 -10.83 38.12 -7.64
N TRP A 163 -9.57 37.91 -7.28
CA TRP A 163 -8.65 37.01 -7.94
C TRP A 163 -8.21 35.95 -6.92
N ARG A 164 -8.18 34.69 -7.35
CA ARG A 164 -7.90 33.57 -6.49
C ARG A 164 -6.88 32.64 -7.10
N GLN A 165 -5.91 32.22 -6.30
CA GLN A 165 -4.95 31.18 -6.63
C GLN A 165 -5.08 30.03 -5.64
N SER A 166 -4.87 28.78 -6.12
CA SER A 166 -4.90 27.58 -5.29
C SER A 166 -3.54 26.89 -5.27
N TYR A 167 -3.22 26.31 -4.13
CA TYR A 167 -1.96 25.61 -3.86
C TYR A 167 -2.24 24.28 -3.18
N ALA A 168 -1.38 23.28 -3.40
CA ALA A 168 -1.42 22.06 -2.64
C ALA A 168 -0.67 22.27 -1.31
N LEU A 169 -1.36 22.08 -0.19
CA LEU A 169 -0.77 22.18 1.16
C LEU A 169 -0.78 20.80 1.82
N THR A 170 0.41 20.30 2.16
CA THR A 170 0.58 19.09 2.98
C THR A 170 1.00 19.49 4.38
N VAL A 171 0.13 19.24 5.36
CA VAL A 171 0.47 19.37 6.77
C VAL A 171 0.92 18.01 7.27
N SER A 172 2.14 17.93 7.78
CA SER A 172 2.73 16.68 8.28
C SER A 172 2.90 16.74 9.79
N ASP A 173 2.66 15.60 10.44
CA ASP A 173 3.04 15.42 11.83
C ASP A 173 4.57 15.19 11.92
N THR A 174 5.16 15.48 13.06
CA THR A 174 6.58 15.20 13.38
C THR A 174 6.91 13.72 13.27
N SER A 175 5.93 12.85 13.33
CA SER A 175 6.02 11.39 13.19
C SER A 175 5.67 10.88 11.78
N SER A 176 5.42 11.76 10.79
CA SER A 176 4.92 11.34 9.45
C SER A 176 5.94 10.59 8.60
N GLU A 177 7.22 10.59 8.98
CA GLU A 177 8.27 9.80 8.34
C GLU A 177 9.28 9.34 9.40
N GLY A 178 9.71 8.09 9.32
CA GLY A 178 10.75 7.55 10.20
C GLY A 178 10.55 6.09 10.59
N TRP A 179 11.34 5.66 11.57
CA TRP A 179 11.31 4.28 12.06
C TRP A 179 10.25 4.13 13.14
N MET A 180 9.34 3.19 12.94
CA MET A 180 8.43 2.68 13.96
C MET A 180 9.11 1.47 14.61
N VAL A 181 9.35 1.53 15.92
CA VAL A 181 10.11 0.54 16.69
C VAL A 181 9.19 -0.12 17.70
N LEU A 182 8.89 -1.39 17.48
CA LEU A 182 8.04 -2.18 18.35
C LEU A 182 8.89 -2.83 19.44
N CYS A 183 8.49 -2.61 20.68
CA CYS A 183 9.23 -3.08 21.85
C CYS A 183 8.33 -3.94 22.74
N ASP A 184 8.96 -4.96 23.34
CA ASP A 184 8.44 -5.68 24.51
C ASP A 184 9.02 -5.02 25.77
N VAL A 185 8.16 -4.50 26.63
CA VAL A 185 8.55 -3.91 27.91
C VAL A 185 7.79 -4.65 29.01
N ASP A 186 8.47 -5.56 29.70
CA ASP A 186 7.89 -6.41 30.74
C ASP A 186 6.63 -7.19 30.29
N GLY A 187 6.66 -7.71 29.06
CA GLY A 187 5.56 -8.43 28.42
C GLY A 187 4.52 -7.52 27.76
N LYS A 188 4.63 -6.19 27.90
CA LYS A 188 3.69 -5.23 27.33
C LYS A 188 4.19 -4.67 26.00
N THR A 189 3.24 -4.42 25.12
CA THR A 189 3.49 -3.85 23.80
C THR A 189 3.71 -2.35 23.91
N ARG A 190 4.87 -1.87 23.44
CA ARG A 190 5.19 -0.45 23.32
C ARG A 190 5.63 -0.12 21.90
N LEU A 191 5.12 0.96 21.34
CA LEU A 191 5.53 1.47 20.04
C LEU A 191 6.21 2.81 20.19
N ASP A 192 7.44 2.88 19.70
CA ASP A 192 8.27 4.08 19.69
C ASP A 192 8.48 4.56 18.24
N ILE A 193 8.76 5.86 18.05
CA ILE A 193 9.04 6.42 16.73
C ILE A 193 10.35 7.19 16.75
N VAL A 194 11.21 6.92 15.78
CA VAL A 194 12.35 7.78 15.44
C VAL A 194 11.96 8.63 14.25
N SER A 195 11.65 9.89 14.49
CA SER A 195 11.25 10.81 13.42
C SER A 195 12.43 11.14 12.51
N LYS A 196 12.29 10.92 11.22
CA LYS A 196 13.23 11.37 10.19
C LYS A 196 13.19 12.88 10.02
N ILE A 197 12.06 13.50 10.33
CA ILE A 197 11.80 14.93 10.11
C ILE A 197 12.49 15.76 11.19
N THR A 198 12.32 15.37 12.45
CA THR A 198 12.88 16.12 13.59
C THR A 198 14.19 15.55 14.15
N GLY A 199 14.56 14.33 13.74
CA GLY A 199 15.68 13.57 14.32
C GLY A 199 15.46 13.12 15.77
N LYS A 200 14.26 13.31 16.34
CA LYS A 200 13.92 12.98 17.72
C LYS A 200 13.27 11.61 17.83
N THR A 201 13.43 10.99 18.99
CA THR A 201 12.71 9.76 19.36
C THR A 201 11.54 10.11 20.25
N TYR A 202 10.36 9.57 19.90
CA TYR A 202 9.12 9.66 20.67
C TYR A 202 8.82 8.27 21.22
N LEU A 203 8.74 8.17 22.53
CA LEU A 203 8.52 6.89 23.21
C LEU A 203 7.03 6.69 23.50
N ASP A 204 6.59 5.43 23.41
CA ASP A 204 5.28 4.96 23.88
C ASP A 204 4.09 5.73 23.29
N ILE A 205 4.08 5.85 21.99
CA ILE A 205 3.00 6.56 21.29
C ILE A 205 1.63 5.89 21.49
N LEU A 206 1.60 4.59 21.82
CA LEU A 206 0.36 3.86 22.02
C LEU A 206 -0.48 4.40 23.18
N LYS A 207 0.14 4.99 24.19
CA LYS A 207 -0.57 5.61 25.33
C LYS A 207 -1.57 6.70 24.93
N THR A 208 -1.33 7.36 23.80
CA THR A 208 -2.17 8.48 23.35
C THR A 208 -3.15 8.08 22.26
N THR A 209 -3.11 6.84 21.78
CA THR A 209 -3.94 6.37 20.64
C THR A 209 -5.36 5.98 21.02
N GLY A 210 -5.66 5.81 22.30
CA GLY A 210 -6.93 5.24 22.78
C GLY A 210 -7.05 3.72 22.61
N MET A 211 -5.95 3.05 22.20
CA MET A 211 -5.92 1.60 22.04
C MET A 211 -5.87 0.90 23.40
N PRO A 212 -6.54 -0.26 23.57
CA PRO A 212 -6.35 -1.12 24.72
C PRO A 212 -4.88 -1.55 24.87
N GLU A 213 -4.43 -1.79 26.07
CA GLU A 213 -3.11 -2.39 26.32
C GLU A 213 -3.05 -3.79 25.71
N LEU A 214 -1.96 -4.10 25.00
CA LEU A 214 -1.72 -5.37 24.34
C LEU A 214 -0.45 -6.02 24.88
N ASP A 215 -0.43 -7.34 24.93
CA ASP A 215 0.66 -8.13 25.46
C ASP A 215 1.48 -8.81 24.38
N HIS A 216 2.75 -9.03 24.64
CA HIS A 216 3.68 -9.83 23.83
C HIS A 216 3.63 -9.51 22.34
N PRO A 217 4.28 -8.40 21.92
CA PRO A 217 4.29 -7.99 20.53
C PRO A 217 5.07 -8.97 19.63
N TYR A 218 4.60 -9.15 18.39
CA TYR A 218 5.26 -9.98 17.39
C TYR A 218 5.84 -9.15 16.24
N ARG A 219 5.02 -8.23 15.68
CA ARG A 219 5.40 -7.49 14.48
C ARG A 219 4.65 -6.17 14.37
N ILE A 220 5.33 -5.18 13.80
CA ILE A 220 4.74 -3.95 13.25
C ILE A 220 4.92 -3.96 11.74
N GLN A 221 3.85 -3.80 10.97
CA GLN A 221 3.91 -3.88 9.52
C GLN A 221 3.20 -2.69 8.89
N TYR A 222 3.88 -2.01 7.99
CA TYR A 222 3.27 -1.03 7.10
C TYR A 222 2.76 -1.73 5.84
N ALA A 223 1.45 -1.74 5.62
CA ALA A 223 0.78 -2.41 4.50
C ALA A 223 -0.19 -1.45 3.79
N PRO A 224 0.33 -0.47 3.03
CA PRO A 224 -0.49 0.54 2.35
C PRO A 224 -1.44 -0.05 1.31
N ASN A 225 -1.10 -1.22 0.76
CA ASN A 225 -1.88 -1.93 -0.23
C ASN A 225 -2.89 -2.93 0.37
N SER A 226 -3.09 -2.92 1.70
CA SER A 226 -3.99 -3.87 2.37
C SER A 226 -5.48 -3.65 2.10
N GLY A 227 -5.84 -2.56 1.39
CA GLY A 227 -7.23 -2.12 1.22
C GLY A 227 -7.70 -1.17 2.33
N TYR A 228 -6.89 -0.94 3.36
CA TYR A 228 -7.16 0.00 4.47
C TYR A 228 -6.15 1.15 4.44
N SER A 229 -6.24 1.98 3.42
CA SER A 229 -5.28 3.07 3.16
C SER A 229 -5.29 4.19 4.23
N ASP A 230 -6.37 4.30 4.98
CA ASP A 230 -6.54 5.21 6.12
C ASP A 230 -5.85 4.72 7.39
N SER A 231 -5.61 3.40 7.50
CA SER A 231 -5.06 2.73 8.67
C SER A 231 -4.11 1.58 8.30
N PRO A 232 -3.01 1.85 7.58
CA PRO A 232 -2.16 0.83 6.97
C PRO A 232 -1.14 0.20 7.93
N PHE A 233 -1.08 0.62 9.20
CA PHE A 233 -0.15 0.08 10.19
C PHE A 233 -0.81 -1.04 10.97
N TYR A 234 -0.32 -2.26 10.74
CA TYR A 234 -0.77 -3.45 11.47
C TYR A 234 0.17 -3.75 12.62
N LEU A 235 -0.39 -3.92 13.78
CA LEU A 235 0.27 -4.36 15.00
C LEU A 235 -0.20 -5.77 15.32
N PHE A 236 0.74 -6.71 15.39
CA PHE A 236 0.49 -8.12 15.68
C PHE A 236 1.04 -8.45 17.07
N THR A 237 0.22 -9.05 17.91
CA THR A 237 0.53 -9.38 19.31
C THR A 237 -0.09 -10.71 19.71
N ALA A 238 0.22 -11.18 20.91
CA ALA A 238 -0.40 -12.40 21.46
C ALA A 238 -1.90 -12.25 21.74
N ASP A 239 -2.38 -11.02 21.95
CA ASP A 239 -3.81 -10.72 22.17
C ASP A 239 -4.59 -10.57 20.84
N GLY A 240 -3.92 -10.71 19.72
CA GLY A 240 -4.50 -10.53 18.40
C GLY A 240 -3.79 -9.46 17.59
N ALA A 241 -4.45 -8.98 16.54
CA ALA A 241 -3.92 -7.94 15.69
C ALA A 241 -4.87 -6.74 15.61
N THR A 242 -4.31 -5.58 15.30
CA THR A 242 -5.09 -4.35 15.12
C THR A 242 -4.39 -3.41 14.15
N ARG A 243 -5.13 -2.40 13.67
CA ARG A 243 -4.59 -1.33 12.83
C ARG A 243 -4.46 -0.03 13.61
N LEU A 244 -3.63 0.86 13.09
CA LEU A 244 -3.51 2.24 13.55
C LEU A 244 -3.70 3.20 12.38
N SER A 245 -4.30 4.36 12.66
CA SER A 245 -4.53 5.42 11.68
C SER A 245 -3.22 5.89 11.04
N LYS A 246 -3.26 6.15 9.74
CA LYS A 246 -2.12 6.58 8.93
C LYS A 246 -1.48 7.87 9.45
N ASN A 247 -2.29 8.86 9.81
CA ASN A 247 -1.79 10.20 10.11
C ASN A 247 -1.57 10.43 11.61
N SER A 248 -2.50 10.00 12.43
CA SER A 248 -2.54 10.32 13.87
C SER A 248 -2.17 9.17 14.79
N PHE A 249 -2.01 7.94 14.27
CA PHE A 249 -1.91 6.68 15.03
C PHE A 249 -3.11 6.41 15.96
N MET A 250 -4.15 7.22 15.90
CA MET A 250 -5.35 6.99 16.71
C MET A 250 -5.96 5.64 16.38
N TRP A 251 -6.45 4.99 17.41
CA TRP A 251 -7.14 3.71 17.31
C TRP A 251 -8.65 3.90 17.33
N GLN A 252 -9.35 3.03 16.63
CA GLN A 252 -10.80 2.92 16.65
C GLN A 252 -11.18 1.46 16.83
N LYS A 253 -12.35 1.21 17.40
CA LYS A 253 -12.80 -0.15 17.72
C LYS A 253 -12.85 -1.07 16.50
N ASP A 254 -13.25 -0.56 15.35
CA ASP A 254 -13.32 -1.27 14.07
C ASP A 254 -11.94 -1.52 13.42
N TYR A 255 -10.84 -1.01 14.02
CA TYR A 255 -9.48 -1.33 13.63
C TYR A 255 -9.01 -2.67 14.21
N ALA A 256 -9.73 -3.26 15.17
CA ALA A 256 -9.42 -4.60 15.65
C ALA A 256 -9.55 -5.61 14.51
N PHE A 257 -8.55 -6.47 14.36
CA PHE A 257 -8.40 -7.38 13.19
C PHE A 257 -9.58 -8.34 13.02
N LYS A 258 -10.28 -8.68 14.08
CA LYS A 258 -11.50 -9.52 14.02
C LYS A 258 -12.56 -8.99 13.04
N TYR A 259 -12.62 -7.68 12.83
CA TYR A 259 -13.56 -7.08 11.87
C TYR A 259 -13.10 -7.25 10.41
N GLU A 260 -11.86 -7.70 10.19
CA GLU A 260 -11.38 -8.15 8.89
C GLU A 260 -11.60 -9.65 8.65
N VAL A 261 -12.14 -10.37 9.62
CA VAL A 261 -12.36 -11.82 9.57
C VAL A 261 -13.84 -12.13 9.36
N ALA A 262 -14.14 -13.03 8.42
CA ALA A 262 -15.52 -13.35 8.02
C ALA A 262 -16.40 -13.83 9.20
N LYS A 263 -15.82 -14.53 10.17
CA LYS A 263 -16.52 -14.99 11.37
C LYS A 263 -16.41 -14.05 12.56
N GLN A 264 -15.77 -12.88 12.40
CA GLN A 264 -15.51 -11.92 13.48
C GLN A 264 -14.88 -12.55 14.74
N GLN A 265 -14.02 -13.53 14.54
CA GLN A 265 -13.27 -14.19 15.62
C GLN A 265 -11.90 -13.53 15.81
N GLU A 266 -11.38 -13.55 17.03
CA GLU A 266 -10.00 -13.15 17.28
C GLU A 266 -9.04 -14.14 16.61
N LEU A 267 -8.00 -13.61 16.00
CA LEU A 267 -6.89 -14.36 15.40
C LEU A 267 -5.58 -13.78 15.93
N HIS A 268 -4.56 -14.63 16.04
CA HIS A 268 -3.23 -14.30 16.59
C HIS A 268 -2.13 -14.47 15.52
N PRO A 269 -2.22 -13.82 14.37
CA PRO A 269 -1.18 -13.93 13.35
C PRO A 269 0.12 -13.24 13.79
N GLN A 270 1.24 -13.78 13.33
CA GLN A 270 2.56 -13.17 13.58
C GLN A 270 3.01 -12.24 12.44
N GLY A 271 2.17 -12.02 11.47
CA GLY A 271 2.37 -11.13 10.33
C GLY A 271 1.41 -11.44 9.20
N MET A 272 1.44 -10.62 8.16
CA MET A 272 0.59 -10.73 6.98
C MET A 272 1.43 -10.61 5.71
N VAL A 273 1.13 -11.43 4.73
CA VAL A 273 1.60 -11.22 3.36
C VAL A 273 0.50 -10.53 2.58
N CYS A 274 0.88 -9.40 1.98
CA CYS A 274 0.08 -8.64 1.04
C CYS A 274 0.82 -8.64 -0.29
N ASP A 275 0.17 -8.94 -1.39
CA ASP A 275 0.78 -8.76 -2.69
C ASP A 275 0.94 -7.27 -3.03
N GLN A 276 1.78 -6.95 -4.00
CA GLN A 276 2.03 -5.56 -4.37
C GLN A 276 0.81 -4.87 -4.99
N SER A 277 -0.09 -5.64 -5.58
CA SER A 277 -1.34 -5.12 -6.14
C SER A 277 -2.39 -4.78 -5.07
N GLY A 278 -2.21 -5.30 -3.84
CA GLY A 278 -3.20 -5.19 -2.76
C GLY A 278 -4.44 -6.05 -2.98
N MET A 279 -4.43 -6.93 -3.98
CA MET A 279 -5.60 -7.75 -4.30
C MET A 279 -5.74 -8.97 -3.41
N MET A 280 -4.62 -9.54 -2.97
CA MET A 280 -4.61 -10.78 -2.19
C MET A 280 -3.82 -10.58 -0.89
N ARG A 281 -4.38 -11.10 0.20
CA ARG A 281 -3.75 -11.10 1.52
C ARG A 281 -3.83 -12.48 2.14
N MET A 282 -2.79 -12.88 2.86
CA MET A 282 -2.78 -14.14 3.60
C MET A 282 -2.09 -14.00 4.95
N ILE A 283 -2.63 -14.65 5.95
CA ILE A 283 -2.06 -14.83 7.28
C ILE A 283 -2.08 -16.31 7.67
N VAL A 284 -1.24 -16.67 8.63
CA VAL A 284 -1.37 -17.91 9.41
C VAL A 284 -1.60 -17.54 10.86
N SER A 285 -2.63 -18.11 11.48
CA SER A 285 -2.96 -17.98 12.89
C SER A 285 -3.31 -19.35 13.46
N ASP A 286 -2.66 -19.71 14.55
CA ASP A 286 -2.94 -20.95 15.30
C ASP A 286 -3.00 -22.21 14.41
N GLY A 287 -2.08 -22.29 13.43
CA GLY A 287 -1.98 -23.40 12.49
C GLY A 287 -3.00 -23.39 11.34
N TYR A 288 -3.85 -22.36 11.25
CA TYR A 288 -4.77 -22.16 10.14
C TYR A 288 -4.29 -21.01 9.24
N ALA A 289 -4.33 -21.22 7.93
CA ALA A 289 -4.18 -20.13 6.98
C ALA A 289 -5.53 -19.48 6.67
N TYR A 290 -5.51 -18.17 6.54
CA TYR A 290 -6.67 -17.37 6.15
C TYR A 290 -6.29 -16.49 4.98
N SER A 291 -7.15 -16.44 3.97
CA SER A 291 -6.98 -15.55 2.83
C SER A 291 -8.10 -14.54 2.71
N ALA A 292 -7.78 -13.37 2.18
CA ALA A 292 -8.73 -12.33 1.81
C ALA A 292 -8.39 -11.78 0.42
N SER A 293 -9.41 -11.48 -0.37
CA SER A 293 -9.28 -10.91 -1.71
C SER A 293 -9.99 -9.57 -1.80
N ASN A 294 -9.35 -8.58 -2.43
CA ASN A 294 -9.90 -7.24 -2.65
C ASN A 294 -10.33 -7.02 -4.12
N MET A 295 -10.87 -8.02 -4.77
CA MET A 295 -11.34 -7.94 -6.16
C MET A 295 -12.63 -7.15 -6.28
N GLY A 296 -12.53 -5.82 -6.30
CA GLY A 296 -13.67 -4.90 -6.45
C GLY A 296 -14.50 -4.65 -5.18
N ILE A 297 -14.45 -5.53 -4.21
CA ILE A 297 -15.01 -5.39 -2.86
C ILE A 297 -13.96 -5.89 -1.89
N GLN A 298 -13.76 -5.17 -0.80
CA GLN A 298 -12.83 -5.59 0.25
C GLN A 298 -13.28 -6.90 0.88
N GLY A 299 -12.52 -7.97 0.63
CA GLY A 299 -12.80 -9.29 1.15
C GLY A 299 -12.36 -9.44 2.61
N LEU A 300 -13.10 -10.26 3.33
CA LEU A 300 -12.77 -10.66 4.70
C LEU A 300 -11.91 -11.93 4.69
N PHE A 301 -11.04 -12.08 5.68
CA PHE A 301 -10.25 -13.28 5.85
C PHE A 301 -11.11 -14.51 6.16
N ALA A 302 -10.95 -15.55 5.39
CA ALA A 302 -11.61 -16.85 5.57
C ALA A 302 -10.56 -17.96 5.62
N ALA A 303 -10.80 -18.97 6.47
CA ALA A 303 -9.90 -20.10 6.62
C ALA A 303 -9.79 -20.95 5.35
N VAL A 304 -8.58 -21.36 4.99
CA VAL A 304 -8.30 -22.15 3.78
C VAL A 304 -7.95 -23.62 4.06
N ASN A 305 -7.63 -23.97 5.30
CA ASN A 305 -7.39 -25.35 5.73
C ASN A 305 -8.33 -25.78 6.87
N LYS A 306 -8.48 -27.10 7.03
CA LYS A 306 -9.44 -27.67 8.00
C LYS A 306 -8.78 -28.07 9.32
N GLN A 307 -7.48 -28.19 9.37
CA GLN A 307 -6.72 -28.66 10.52
C GLN A 307 -5.60 -27.66 10.86
N PRO A 308 -5.32 -27.42 12.15
CA PRO A 308 -4.30 -26.46 12.61
C PRO A 308 -2.90 -27.08 12.50
N VAL A 309 -2.38 -27.20 11.29
CA VAL A 309 -1.12 -27.92 11.02
C VAL A 309 0.03 -27.02 10.54
N LEU A 310 -0.21 -25.73 10.33
CA LEU A 310 0.74 -24.86 9.64
C LEU A 310 1.68 -24.14 10.60
N ALA A 311 2.95 -24.05 10.20
CA ALA A 311 3.93 -23.13 10.77
C ALA A 311 3.49 -21.66 10.53
N PRO A 312 3.86 -20.70 11.42
CA PRO A 312 3.38 -19.33 11.37
C PRO A 312 4.09 -18.47 10.32
N ALA A 313 4.19 -18.97 9.10
CA ALA A 313 4.88 -18.29 8.00
C ALA A 313 4.12 -18.50 6.68
N VAL A 314 4.23 -17.51 5.79
CA VAL A 314 3.63 -17.54 4.46
C VAL A 314 4.67 -17.14 3.43
N GLY A 315 4.95 -18.05 2.50
CA GLY A 315 5.71 -17.76 1.29
C GLY A 315 4.81 -17.22 0.19
N ALA A 316 5.26 -16.14 -0.47
CA ALA A 316 4.57 -15.56 -1.60
C ALA A 316 5.52 -14.80 -2.51
N ASN A 317 5.13 -14.59 -3.74
CA ASN A 317 5.81 -13.66 -4.62
C ASN A 317 5.62 -12.22 -4.13
N ILE A 318 6.72 -11.57 -3.71
CA ILE A 318 6.78 -10.16 -3.36
C ILE A 318 7.57 -9.33 -4.37
N GLY A 319 7.93 -9.93 -5.50
CA GLY A 319 8.56 -9.25 -6.64
C GLY A 319 7.60 -8.29 -7.36
N ALA A 320 8.06 -7.71 -8.46
CA ALA A 320 7.31 -6.67 -9.15
C ALA A 320 5.98 -7.15 -9.75
N ALA A 321 4.89 -6.50 -9.34
CA ALA A 321 3.65 -6.26 -10.09
C ALA A 321 2.76 -7.46 -10.44
N SER A 322 2.84 -8.59 -9.76
CA SER A 322 1.89 -9.67 -9.99
C SER A 322 1.00 -9.96 -8.78
N TYR A 323 -0.12 -10.60 -9.06
CA TYR A 323 -0.98 -11.11 -8.00
C TYR A 323 -0.27 -12.26 -7.32
N ALA A 324 -0.27 -12.33 -5.99
CA ALA A 324 0.10 -13.55 -5.29
C ALA A 324 -0.98 -14.61 -5.54
N SER A 325 -0.82 -15.33 -6.65
CA SER A 325 -1.79 -16.35 -7.07
C SER A 325 -1.61 -17.65 -6.33
N ILE A 326 -0.40 -17.92 -5.86
CA ILE A 326 -0.04 -19.13 -5.11
C ILE A 326 0.78 -18.75 -3.87
N TYR A 327 0.49 -19.40 -2.77
CA TYR A 327 1.19 -19.27 -1.50
C TYR A 327 1.90 -20.57 -1.12
N LEU A 328 3.09 -20.42 -0.56
CA LEU A 328 3.85 -21.51 0.02
C LEU A 328 3.59 -21.53 1.53
N LEU A 329 3.22 -22.70 2.03
CA LEU A 329 2.98 -22.96 3.44
C LEU A 329 3.85 -24.15 3.86
N TYR A 330 4.01 -24.33 5.16
CA TYR A 330 4.67 -25.51 5.69
C TYR A 330 3.77 -26.21 6.69
N ASP A 331 3.44 -27.47 6.42
CA ASP A 331 2.73 -28.33 7.38
C ASP A 331 3.73 -28.78 8.43
N ASP A 332 3.62 -28.22 9.63
CA ASP A 332 4.56 -28.50 10.72
C ASP A 332 4.22 -29.79 11.49
N VAL A 333 3.07 -30.41 11.20
CA VAL A 333 2.67 -31.71 11.72
C VAL A 333 3.17 -32.83 10.82
N ASN A 334 2.86 -32.75 9.52
CA ASN A 334 3.27 -33.74 8.53
C ASN A 334 4.67 -33.49 7.96
N LYS A 335 5.28 -32.35 8.33
CA LYS A 335 6.65 -31.94 7.98
C LYS A 335 6.88 -31.91 6.47
N CYS A 336 6.03 -31.18 5.74
CA CYS A 336 6.12 -31.04 4.29
C CYS A 336 5.69 -29.66 3.82
N PHE A 337 6.15 -29.26 2.64
CA PHE A 337 5.67 -28.06 1.97
C PHE A 337 4.26 -28.27 1.42
N MET A 338 3.43 -27.26 1.62
CA MET A 338 2.09 -27.17 1.09
C MET A 338 1.95 -25.91 0.25
N SER A 339 1.07 -25.95 -0.73
CA SER A 339 0.69 -24.77 -1.49
C SER A 339 -0.78 -24.47 -1.32
N CYS A 340 -1.11 -23.21 -1.45
CA CYS A 340 -2.48 -22.73 -1.45
C CYS A 340 -2.69 -21.75 -2.60
N CYS A 341 -3.68 -22.02 -3.44
CA CYS A 341 -4.20 -21.06 -4.42
C CYS A 341 -5.58 -20.61 -3.94
N PRO A 342 -5.72 -19.46 -3.27
CA PRO A 342 -7.01 -19.00 -2.77
C PRO A 342 -7.91 -18.48 -3.90
N PHE A 343 -7.36 -18.36 -5.11
CA PHE A 343 -8.04 -17.84 -6.27
C PHE A 343 -8.27 -18.93 -7.31
N LEU A 344 -9.39 -19.65 -7.20
CA LEU A 344 -9.80 -20.64 -8.19
C LEU A 344 -10.98 -20.12 -9.02
N PRO A 345 -10.89 -20.11 -10.37
CA PRO A 345 -11.96 -19.62 -11.22
C PRO A 345 -13.21 -20.50 -11.15
N GLY A 346 -14.36 -19.85 -11.23
CA GLY A 346 -15.66 -20.53 -11.33
C GLY A 346 -16.28 -20.95 -10.02
N LEU A 347 -15.78 -20.47 -8.90
CA LEU A 347 -16.19 -20.89 -7.58
C LEU A 347 -17.16 -19.94 -6.91
N SER A 348 -18.16 -20.50 -6.26
CA SER A 348 -19.11 -19.76 -5.42
C SER A 348 -18.44 -19.36 -4.11
N LEU A 349 -18.50 -18.10 -3.72
CA LEU A 349 -17.99 -17.59 -2.45
C LEU A 349 -18.61 -18.26 -1.20
N SER A 350 -19.56 -19.17 -1.37
CA SER A 350 -20.29 -19.83 -0.30
C SER A 350 -19.74 -21.20 0.11
N ASP A 351 -18.78 -21.76 -0.62
CA ASP A 351 -18.29 -23.12 -0.35
C ASP A 351 -16.84 -23.13 0.12
N ALA A 352 -16.65 -23.42 1.41
CA ALA A 352 -15.34 -23.50 2.05
C ALA A 352 -14.42 -24.63 1.53
N SER A 353 -14.87 -25.43 0.57
CA SER A 353 -14.09 -26.51 -0.04
C SER A 353 -13.08 -26.02 -1.09
N TYR A 354 -13.07 -24.75 -1.42
CA TYR A 354 -12.28 -24.18 -2.51
C TYR A 354 -10.82 -23.88 -2.20
N HIS A 355 -10.50 -23.81 -0.93
CA HIS A 355 -9.14 -23.49 -0.48
C HIS A 355 -8.45 -24.76 -0.04
N THR A 356 -8.32 -25.73 -0.93
CA THR A 356 -7.56 -26.94 -0.60
C THR A 356 -6.07 -26.66 -0.67
N MET A 357 -5.39 -26.87 0.45
CA MET A 357 -3.93 -27.00 0.44
C MET A 357 -3.56 -28.30 -0.29
N LYS A 358 -2.52 -28.21 -1.12
CA LYS A 358 -1.96 -29.36 -1.83
C LYS A 358 -0.49 -29.51 -1.48
N GLU A 359 -0.03 -30.73 -1.46
CA GLU A 359 1.41 -30.97 -1.40
C GLU A 359 2.10 -30.38 -2.63
N MET A 360 3.30 -29.84 -2.45
CA MET A 360 4.02 -29.15 -3.52
C MET A 360 4.34 -30.08 -4.70
N GLU A 361 4.54 -31.38 -4.44
CA GLU A 361 4.77 -32.35 -5.49
C GLU A 361 3.58 -32.54 -6.41
N GLU A 362 2.34 -32.53 -5.88
CA GLU A 362 1.12 -32.59 -6.70
C GLU A 362 1.02 -31.38 -7.63
N ILE A 363 1.39 -30.19 -7.16
CA ILE A 363 1.39 -28.98 -7.99
C ILE A 363 2.50 -29.04 -9.02
N ALA A 364 3.71 -29.47 -8.64
CA ALA A 364 4.84 -29.60 -9.55
C ALA A 364 4.58 -30.63 -10.66
N THR A 365 3.86 -31.70 -10.37
CA THR A 365 3.53 -32.76 -11.33
C THR A 365 2.29 -32.42 -12.19
N GLY A 366 1.36 -31.61 -11.67
CA GLY A 366 0.22 -31.08 -12.42
C GLY A 366 0.60 -30.00 -13.44
N TYR A 367 1.84 -29.57 -13.44
CA TYR A 367 2.39 -28.55 -14.30
C TYR A 367 2.66 -29.08 -15.72
N LYS A 368 1.67 -28.99 -16.58
CA LYS A 368 1.77 -29.43 -17.97
C LYS A 368 2.43 -28.35 -18.84
N GLY A 369 3.72 -28.50 -19.11
CA GLY A 369 4.32 -27.99 -20.34
C GLY A 369 4.88 -26.59 -20.34
N SER A 370 5.12 -25.95 -19.20
CA SER A 370 5.97 -24.78 -19.15
C SER A 370 7.27 -25.09 -18.40
N GLU A 371 8.34 -24.56 -18.92
CA GLU A 371 9.64 -24.65 -18.29
C GLU A 371 9.54 -24.05 -16.89
N MET A 372 10.04 -24.77 -15.89
CA MET A 372 10.25 -24.22 -14.56
C MET A 372 11.14 -22.98 -14.73
N VAL A 373 10.71 -21.86 -14.20
CA VAL A 373 11.31 -20.55 -14.43
C VAL A 373 12.77 -20.48 -13.98
N THR A 374 13.19 -21.35 -13.07
CA THR A 374 14.58 -21.56 -12.67
C THR A 374 14.80 -23.01 -12.26
N GLY A 375 15.88 -23.56 -12.69
CA GLY A 375 16.31 -24.95 -12.64
C GLY A 375 15.91 -25.79 -11.42
N ASN A 376 16.24 -27.05 -11.48
CA ASN A 376 16.02 -28.03 -10.41
C ASN A 376 17.22 -28.02 -9.45
N ALA A 377 17.30 -27.03 -8.55
CA ALA A 377 18.37 -26.97 -7.54
C ALA A 377 18.32 -28.16 -6.54
N PHE A 378 17.17 -28.82 -6.42
CA PHE A 378 16.97 -30.05 -5.66
C PHE A 378 15.96 -30.97 -6.40
N ALA A 379 16.04 -32.29 -6.16
CA ALA A 379 15.20 -33.27 -6.87
C ALA A 379 13.75 -33.24 -6.34
N ASP A 380 13.58 -33.58 -5.07
CA ASP A 380 12.27 -33.73 -4.43
C ASP A 380 12.08 -32.68 -3.34
N TYR A 381 10.84 -32.28 -3.09
CA TYR A 381 10.54 -31.44 -1.93
C TYR A 381 10.81 -32.23 -0.64
N PRO A 382 11.49 -31.62 0.36
CA PRO A 382 11.84 -32.31 1.58
C PRO A 382 10.60 -32.66 2.41
N THR A 383 10.65 -33.79 3.09
CA THR A 383 9.65 -34.24 4.05
C THR A 383 10.33 -34.66 5.37
N GLY A 384 9.58 -34.65 6.47
CA GLY A 384 10.06 -35.09 7.77
C GLY A 384 11.05 -34.14 8.47
N MET A 385 11.16 -32.89 8.04
CA MET A 385 12.07 -31.90 8.62
C MET A 385 11.29 -30.88 9.48
N ASP A 386 11.89 -30.40 10.54
CA ASP A 386 11.33 -29.35 11.38
C ASP A 386 11.44 -28.00 10.69
N PHE A 387 10.39 -27.20 10.77
CA PHE A 387 10.39 -25.81 10.32
C PHE A 387 11.27 -24.95 11.26
N VAL A 388 12.11 -24.09 10.69
CA VAL A 388 12.94 -23.16 11.43
C VAL A 388 12.59 -21.71 11.08
N TYR A 389 12.59 -21.36 9.78
CA TYR A 389 12.37 -20.00 9.33
C TYR A 389 11.94 -19.95 7.87
N MET A 390 11.17 -18.94 7.49
CA MET A 390 10.80 -18.65 6.11
C MET A 390 10.77 -17.15 5.87
N GLU A 391 11.32 -16.70 4.73
CA GLU A 391 11.32 -15.30 4.32
C GLU A 391 11.15 -15.15 2.80
N ASN A 392 10.33 -14.18 2.41
CA ASN A 392 10.17 -13.79 1.02
C ASN A 392 11.18 -12.71 0.66
N THR A 393 11.83 -12.84 -0.48
CA THR A 393 12.79 -11.85 -1.00
C THR A 393 12.38 -11.35 -2.38
N LYS A 394 12.92 -10.18 -2.76
CA LYS A 394 12.87 -9.70 -4.15
C LYS A 394 14.07 -10.17 -4.98
N TYR A 395 14.97 -10.98 -4.41
CA TYR A 395 16.14 -11.48 -5.12
C TYR A 395 15.73 -12.41 -6.27
N ASP A 396 16.11 -12.05 -7.47
CA ASP A 396 15.70 -12.72 -8.69
C ASP A 396 16.85 -12.82 -9.70
N PRO A 397 17.69 -13.84 -9.61
CA PRO A 397 18.83 -14.00 -10.49
C PRO A 397 18.45 -14.31 -11.94
N GLY A 398 17.23 -14.78 -12.17
CA GLY A 398 16.70 -15.10 -13.51
C GLY A 398 15.96 -13.93 -14.17
N ASN A 399 15.81 -12.79 -13.49
CA ASN A 399 15.02 -11.65 -13.93
C ASN A 399 13.57 -12.01 -14.32
N ALA A 400 13.00 -12.97 -13.59
CA ALA A 400 11.63 -13.45 -13.81
C ALA A 400 10.57 -12.63 -13.06
N LYS A 401 10.99 -11.61 -12.33
CA LYS A 401 10.15 -10.73 -11.47
C LYS A 401 9.38 -11.46 -10.37
N MET A 402 9.93 -12.58 -9.88
CA MET A 402 9.25 -13.43 -8.92
C MET A 402 9.85 -13.40 -7.51
N GLY A 403 11.13 -13.08 -7.39
CA GLY A 403 11.86 -13.25 -6.13
C GLY A 403 11.98 -14.73 -5.72
N ILE A 404 12.62 -14.96 -4.58
CA ILE A 404 12.78 -16.30 -4.01
C ILE A 404 12.25 -16.28 -2.58
N THR A 405 11.40 -17.25 -2.24
CA THR A 405 11.06 -17.56 -0.85
C THR A 405 12.08 -18.56 -0.32
N TYR A 406 12.85 -18.17 0.68
CA TYR A 406 13.81 -19.03 1.35
C TYR A 406 13.21 -19.66 2.60
N THR A 407 13.46 -20.96 2.79
CA THR A 407 13.01 -21.70 3.96
C THR A 407 14.18 -22.48 4.55
N VAL A 408 14.45 -22.27 5.84
CA VAL A 408 15.41 -23.03 6.63
C VAL A 408 14.65 -24.16 7.31
N LEU A 409 15.08 -25.39 7.05
CA LEU A 409 14.55 -26.60 7.66
C LEU A 409 15.63 -27.33 8.46
N ARG A 410 15.22 -28.16 9.41
CA ARG A 410 16.14 -28.93 10.27
C ARG A 410 15.74 -30.40 10.36
N SER A 411 16.72 -31.29 10.25
CA SER A 411 16.58 -32.69 10.57
C SER A 411 17.69 -33.09 11.55
N GLY A 412 17.34 -33.25 12.82
CA GLY A 412 18.30 -33.47 13.89
C GLY A 412 19.31 -32.33 14.02
N ARG A 413 20.58 -32.57 13.65
CA ARG A 413 21.65 -31.54 13.64
C ARG A 413 21.88 -30.92 12.27
N LYS A 414 21.23 -31.42 11.25
CA LYS A 414 21.36 -30.93 9.87
C LYS A 414 20.42 -29.79 9.63
N TYR A 415 20.96 -28.66 9.13
CA TYR A 415 20.24 -27.49 8.72
C TYR A 415 20.34 -27.35 7.21
N GLU A 416 19.22 -27.21 6.55
CA GLU A 416 19.14 -27.10 5.09
C GLU A 416 18.32 -25.87 4.68
N LEU A 417 18.77 -25.24 3.59
CA LEU A 417 18.14 -24.08 3.00
C LEU A 417 17.53 -24.46 1.65
N TYR A 418 16.25 -24.20 1.51
CA TYR A 418 15.49 -24.37 0.27
C TYR A 418 15.00 -23.01 -0.22
N GLY A 419 15.23 -22.71 -1.49
CA GLY A 419 14.71 -21.52 -2.16
C GLY A 419 13.69 -21.91 -3.23
N ILE A 420 12.50 -21.36 -3.14
CA ILE A 420 11.39 -21.66 -4.06
C ILE A 420 10.93 -20.36 -4.68
N GLN A 421 10.82 -20.32 -6.01
CA GLN A 421 10.17 -19.23 -6.73
C GLN A 421 8.69 -19.54 -6.93
N LEU A 422 7.85 -18.57 -6.61
CA LEU A 422 6.39 -18.63 -6.74
C LEU A 422 5.97 -17.61 -7.80
N GLY A 423 5.60 -18.09 -8.97
CA GLY A 423 5.22 -17.24 -10.09
C GLY A 423 3.71 -17.09 -10.26
N ASP A 424 3.36 -16.45 -11.34
CA ASP A 424 1.97 -16.21 -11.70
C ASP A 424 1.24 -17.48 -12.14
N MET A 425 -0.08 -17.43 -12.08
CA MET A 425 -0.93 -18.46 -12.66
C MET A 425 -0.82 -18.45 -14.18
N LEU A 426 -0.41 -19.56 -14.76
CA LEU A 426 -0.24 -19.73 -16.20
C LEU A 426 -1.53 -20.15 -16.90
N CYS A 427 -2.37 -20.92 -16.22
CA CYS A 427 -3.66 -21.36 -16.73
C CYS A 427 -4.70 -21.39 -15.63
N TYR A 428 -5.80 -20.67 -15.85
CA TYR A 428 -6.92 -20.61 -14.90
C TYR A 428 -7.75 -21.90 -14.89
N ALA A 429 -7.78 -22.64 -15.98
CA ALA A 429 -8.66 -23.81 -16.10
C ALA A 429 -8.19 -25.00 -15.26
N ASP A 430 -6.90 -25.17 -15.10
CA ASP A 430 -6.28 -26.29 -14.40
C ASP A 430 -5.39 -25.87 -13.22
N CYS A 431 -5.40 -24.57 -12.87
CA CYS A 431 -4.61 -23.99 -11.77
C CYS A 431 -3.11 -24.31 -11.88
N THR A 432 -2.56 -24.14 -13.07
CA THR A 432 -1.10 -24.31 -13.27
C THR A 432 -0.36 -23.01 -12.98
N PHE A 433 0.80 -23.13 -12.32
CA PHE A 433 1.62 -22.01 -11.85
C PHE A 433 3.05 -22.13 -12.35
N ALA A 434 3.72 -20.97 -12.48
CA ALA A 434 5.16 -20.92 -12.63
C ALA A 434 5.83 -21.15 -11.28
N LEU A 435 6.43 -22.32 -11.09
CA LEU A 435 7.15 -22.70 -9.88
C LEU A 435 8.60 -23.04 -10.21
N GLY A 436 9.52 -22.69 -9.29
CA GLY A 436 10.92 -22.99 -9.45
C GLY A 436 11.55 -23.54 -8.17
N LYS A 437 12.22 -24.70 -8.26
CA LYS A 437 13.16 -25.22 -7.25
C LYS A 437 14.47 -24.46 -7.40
N ALA A 438 14.50 -23.21 -6.88
CA ALA A 438 15.50 -22.19 -7.22
C ALA A 438 16.83 -22.36 -6.50
N TYR A 439 16.80 -22.88 -5.28
CA TYR A 439 18.02 -22.98 -4.46
C TYR A 439 17.97 -24.16 -3.49
N TYR A 440 19.16 -24.76 -3.26
CA TYR A 440 19.44 -25.71 -2.18
C TYR A 440 20.83 -25.46 -1.59
N GLY A 441 20.93 -25.51 -0.27
CA GLY A 441 22.21 -25.44 0.44
C GLY A 441 22.21 -26.16 1.78
N ASP A 442 23.31 -26.81 2.09
CA ASP A 442 23.56 -27.42 3.41
C ASP A 442 24.24 -26.36 4.30
N LEU A 443 23.58 -25.97 5.38
CA LEU A 443 24.05 -24.97 6.34
C LEU A 443 24.74 -25.60 7.56
N SER A 444 24.84 -26.90 7.64
CA SER A 444 25.29 -27.63 8.85
C SER A 444 26.71 -27.24 9.28
N ASP A 445 27.57 -26.88 8.33
CA ASP A 445 28.94 -26.46 8.59
C ASP A 445 29.08 -24.93 8.87
N CYS A 446 27.98 -24.18 8.81
CA CYS A 446 27.98 -22.76 9.15
C CYS A 446 28.15 -22.58 10.67
N THR A 447 29.03 -21.68 11.06
CA THR A 447 29.42 -21.46 12.45
C THR A 447 28.22 -21.23 13.37
N ASP A 448 28.02 -22.08 14.36
CA ASP A 448 26.96 -21.99 15.38
C ASP A 448 25.52 -21.85 14.83
N ILE A 449 25.26 -22.31 13.62
CA ILE A 449 23.91 -22.20 12.97
C ILE A 449 22.80 -22.77 13.85
N ALA A 450 23.08 -23.79 14.63
CA ALA A 450 22.12 -24.39 15.57
C ALA A 450 21.72 -23.47 16.73
N LYS A 451 22.44 -22.38 16.95
CA LYS A 451 22.16 -21.36 17.97
C LYS A 451 21.60 -20.07 17.36
N ALA A 452 21.35 -20.05 16.05
CA ALA A 452 20.81 -18.90 15.37
C ALA A 452 19.43 -18.51 15.95
N SER A 453 19.29 -17.25 16.33
CA SER A 453 18.06 -16.67 16.87
C SER A 453 17.28 -15.82 15.84
N CYS A 454 17.97 -15.28 14.84
CA CYS A 454 17.40 -14.46 13.79
C CYS A 454 18.03 -14.83 12.44
N PHE A 455 17.25 -14.70 11.37
CA PHE A 455 17.71 -14.82 10.00
C PHE A 455 17.25 -13.61 9.21
N ALA A 456 17.99 -13.29 8.14
CA ALA A 456 17.59 -12.28 7.16
C ALA A 456 18.19 -12.62 5.79
N PHE A 457 17.42 -12.45 4.73
CA PHE A 457 17.84 -12.72 3.36
C PHE A 457 17.87 -11.43 2.56
N SER A 458 18.99 -11.19 1.86
CA SER A 458 19.13 -10.01 1.02
C SER A 458 18.31 -10.16 -0.27
N SER A 459 17.57 -9.10 -0.61
CA SER A 459 16.90 -9.00 -1.90
C SER A 459 17.79 -8.46 -3.02
N LEU A 460 18.98 -7.92 -2.68
CA LEU A 460 19.92 -7.35 -3.63
C LEU A 460 20.98 -8.36 -4.08
N LYS A 461 21.46 -9.18 -3.15
CA LYS A 461 22.55 -10.15 -3.34
C LYS A 461 22.11 -11.53 -2.89
N ASN A 462 22.78 -12.57 -3.39
CA ASN A 462 22.52 -13.94 -2.96
C ASN A 462 23.19 -14.24 -1.61
N TYR A 463 22.74 -13.55 -0.56
CA TYR A 463 23.29 -13.65 0.80
C TYR A 463 22.20 -13.95 1.82
N MET A 464 22.52 -14.83 2.74
CA MET A 464 21.81 -15.05 3.99
C MET A 464 22.63 -14.48 5.14
N TYR A 465 21.95 -13.90 6.12
CA TYR A 465 22.52 -13.47 7.39
C TYR A 465 21.82 -14.19 8.54
N TYR A 466 22.56 -14.49 9.59
CA TYR A 466 21.97 -15.01 10.83
C TYR A 466 22.70 -14.47 12.04
N ALA A 467 21.99 -14.42 13.17
CA ALA A 467 22.49 -13.92 14.42
C ALA A 467 22.65 -15.02 15.46
N VAL A 468 23.77 -14.99 16.19
CA VAL A 468 24.03 -15.84 17.36
C VAL A 468 24.45 -14.96 18.52
N GLY A 469 23.60 -14.85 19.54
CA GLY A 469 23.81 -13.88 20.62
C GLY A 469 23.95 -12.46 20.08
N GLY A 470 25.08 -11.81 20.30
CA GLY A 470 25.36 -10.47 19.78
C GLY A 470 26.13 -10.46 18.45
N THR A 471 26.35 -11.58 17.78
CA THR A 471 27.19 -11.70 16.57
C THR A 471 26.34 -11.99 15.35
N VAL A 472 26.60 -11.27 14.24
CA VAL A 472 26.01 -11.51 12.92
C VAL A 472 27.01 -12.19 12.02
N TYR A 473 26.55 -13.22 11.34
CA TYR A 473 27.27 -13.95 10.29
C TYR A 473 26.57 -13.78 8.95
N ARG A 474 27.35 -13.73 7.86
CA ARG A 474 26.89 -13.78 6.47
C ARG A 474 27.25 -15.12 5.85
N VAL A 475 26.39 -15.65 4.99
CA VAL A 475 26.65 -16.80 4.13
C VAL A 475 26.44 -16.36 2.68
N ASN A 476 27.49 -16.53 1.86
CA ASN A 476 27.37 -16.34 0.41
C ASN A 476 26.72 -17.59 -0.21
N LEU A 477 25.47 -17.46 -0.64
CA LEU A 477 24.69 -18.56 -1.17
C LEU A 477 25.14 -19.00 -2.59
N SER A 478 25.99 -18.21 -3.24
CA SER A 478 26.57 -18.56 -4.55
C SER A 478 27.81 -19.46 -4.45
N GLU A 479 28.37 -19.63 -3.26
CA GLU A 479 29.56 -20.45 -3.01
C GLU A 479 29.20 -21.83 -2.49
N LYS A 480 30.03 -22.83 -2.80
CA LYS A 480 29.91 -24.20 -2.28
C LYS A 480 31.29 -24.70 -1.86
N PRO A 481 31.47 -25.33 -0.69
CA PRO A 481 30.48 -25.47 0.40
C PRO A 481 30.13 -24.11 1.04
N LEU A 482 28.93 -24.03 1.65
CA LEU A 482 28.51 -22.83 2.36
C LEU A 482 29.38 -22.58 3.59
N LYS A 483 29.83 -21.35 3.76
CA LYS A 483 30.64 -20.91 4.91
C LYS A 483 30.08 -19.63 5.50
N ALA A 484 30.17 -19.55 6.82
CA ALA A 484 29.75 -18.37 7.56
C ALA A 484 30.93 -17.43 7.77
N GLU A 485 30.77 -16.16 7.42
CA GLU A 485 31.72 -15.08 7.64
C GLU A 485 31.16 -14.12 8.69
N ARG A 486 31.92 -13.89 9.75
CA ARG A 486 31.53 -12.90 10.77
C ARG A 486 31.50 -11.52 10.18
N GLN A 487 30.38 -10.81 10.36
CA GLN A 487 30.20 -9.43 9.93
C GLN A 487 30.56 -8.44 11.04
N PHE A 488 29.85 -8.53 12.14
CA PHE A 488 30.07 -7.66 13.31
C PHE A 488 29.56 -8.34 14.59
N SER A 489 29.86 -7.71 15.73
CA SER A 489 29.45 -8.21 17.04
C SER A 489 29.27 -7.08 18.04
N PHE A 490 28.27 -7.19 18.90
CA PHE A 490 27.97 -6.25 19.98
C PHE A 490 28.32 -6.91 21.33
N SER A 491 29.28 -6.29 22.03
CA SER A 491 29.71 -6.80 23.34
C SER A 491 28.64 -6.49 24.40
N GLY A 492 28.19 -7.50 25.13
CA GLY A 492 27.21 -7.34 26.20
C GLY A 492 25.77 -7.11 25.72
N GLU A 493 25.50 -7.27 24.42
CA GLU A 493 24.16 -7.18 23.86
C GLU A 493 23.78 -8.49 23.16
N THR A 494 22.48 -8.76 23.11
CA THR A 494 21.89 -9.87 22.34
C THR A 494 21.05 -9.29 21.19
N ILE A 495 21.17 -9.85 20.00
CA ILE A 495 20.35 -9.48 18.85
C ILE A 495 18.97 -10.09 19.04
N THR A 496 17.97 -9.26 19.09
CA THR A 496 16.55 -9.64 19.29
C THR A 496 15.74 -9.60 17.99
N MET A 497 16.19 -8.81 17.02
CA MET A 497 15.56 -8.66 15.71
C MET A 497 16.62 -8.35 14.67
N MET A 498 16.48 -8.96 13.48
CA MET A 498 17.29 -8.66 12.30
C MET A 498 16.46 -8.88 11.05
N LYS A 499 16.41 -7.92 10.16
CA LYS A 499 15.74 -8.04 8.86
C LYS A 499 16.23 -7.00 7.86
N PHE A 500 15.95 -7.22 6.58
CA PHE A 500 16.06 -6.17 5.57
C PHE A 500 14.79 -5.32 5.55
N ASN A 501 14.95 -4.02 5.35
CA ASN A 501 13.81 -3.13 5.15
C ASN A 501 13.38 -3.15 3.69
N PHE A 502 12.06 -3.19 3.48
CA PHE A 502 11.44 -3.00 2.16
C PHE A 502 10.63 -1.72 2.19
N TYR A 503 10.96 -0.79 1.28
CA TYR A 503 10.16 0.39 1.05
C TYR A 503 9.05 0.05 0.04
N GLN A 504 7.86 0.61 0.24
CA GLN A 504 6.70 0.38 -0.62
C GLN A 504 6.70 1.32 -1.84
N ASN A 505 7.24 2.52 -1.66
CA ASN A 505 7.41 3.48 -2.74
C ASN A 505 8.74 3.24 -3.44
N SER A 506 8.71 2.80 -4.69
CA SER A 506 9.84 2.34 -5.50
C SER A 506 10.95 3.37 -5.76
N ALA A 507 10.82 4.60 -5.27
CA ALA A 507 11.80 5.67 -5.46
C ALA A 507 12.90 5.71 -4.38
N SER A 508 12.82 4.87 -3.33
CA SER A 508 13.81 4.91 -2.26
C SER A 508 14.99 4.01 -2.57
N ALA A 509 16.18 4.62 -2.66
CA ALA A 509 17.45 3.92 -2.86
C ALA A 509 17.86 3.04 -1.66
N ASN A 510 17.05 3.00 -0.59
CA ASN A 510 17.37 2.37 0.69
C ASN A 510 16.67 1.03 0.91
N ASP A 511 16.15 0.41 -0.13
CA ASP A 511 15.37 -0.85 -0.07
C ASP A 511 16.13 -2.06 0.50
N TYR A 512 17.41 -1.90 0.83
CA TYR A 512 18.28 -3.01 1.20
C TYR A 512 19.03 -2.79 2.49
N ASP A 513 18.57 -1.85 3.33
CA ASP A 513 19.17 -1.58 4.62
C ASP A 513 18.95 -2.76 5.57
N LEU A 514 20.04 -3.22 6.19
CA LEU A 514 19.97 -4.21 7.25
C LEU A 514 19.63 -3.53 8.58
N ILE A 515 18.51 -3.93 9.18
CA ILE A 515 18.02 -3.40 10.45
C ILE A 515 18.31 -4.42 11.53
N VAL A 516 18.95 -3.99 12.60
CA VAL A 516 19.33 -4.83 13.73
C VAL A 516 18.83 -4.19 15.03
N GLY A 517 17.98 -4.90 15.74
CA GLY A 517 17.57 -4.58 17.10
C GLY A 517 18.35 -5.41 18.10
N THR A 518 18.84 -4.78 19.16
CA THR A 518 19.57 -5.46 20.24
C THR A 518 19.00 -5.11 21.60
N GLU A 519 19.30 -5.94 22.59
CA GLU A 519 19.00 -5.72 24.00
C GLU A 519 20.26 -5.97 24.86
N ASN A 520 20.46 -5.17 25.89
CA ASN A 520 21.65 -5.19 26.76
C ASN A 520 21.51 -6.08 28.02
N GLY A 521 20.55 -7.00 28.06
CA GLY A 521 20.29 -7.85 29.22
C GLY A 521 19.62 -7.15 30.41
N LYS A 522 19.32 -5.84 30.29
CA LYS A 522 18.57 -5.03 31.29
C LYS A 522 17.29 -4.45 30.69
N GLY A 523 16.85 -4.99 29.57
CA GLY A 523 15.66 -4.52 28.87
C GLY A 523 15.85 -3.24 28.04
N ALA A 524 17.07 -2.69 27.93
CA ALA A 524 17.32 -1.51 27.12
C ALA A 524 17.78 -1.89 25.72
N GLY A 525 17.04 -1.41 24.71
CA GLY A 525 17.23 -1.72 23.29
C GLY A 525 17.98 -0.63 22.52
N THR A 526 18.67 -1.06 21.48
CA THR A 526 19.30 -0.19 20.47
C THR A 526 18.93 -0.66 19.07
N LEU A 527 18.44 0.26 18.24
CA LEU A 527 18.16 0.04 16.81
C LEU A 527 19.37 0.51 15.99
N ARG A 528 19.87 -0.35 15.12
CA ARG A 528 20.98 -0.05 14.20
C ARG A 528 20.58 -0.30 12.77
N ILE A 529 20.88 0.65 11.89
CA ILE A 529 20.52 0.63 10.49
C ILE A 529 21.80 0.72 9.68
N TYR A 530 22.11 -0.34 8.96
CA TYR A 530 23.25 -0.46 8.08
C TYR A 530 22.84 -0.18 6.65
N ASP A 531 23.48 0.80 6.00
CA ASP A 531 23.24 1.17 4.60
C ASP A 531 23.59 -0.02 3.66
N GLY A 532 22.59 -0.63 3.09
CA GLY A 532 22.72 -1.82 2.26
C GLY A 532 23.42 -1.55 0.93
N MET A 533 23.23 -0.36 0.36
CA MET A 533 23.86 0.02 -0.91
C MET A 533 25.37 0.24 -0.74
N LYS A 534 25.80 0.87 0.37
CA LYS A 534 27.21 1.08 0.67
C LYS A 534 27.93 -0.21 1.07
N SER A 535 27.21 -1.17 1.63
CA SER A 535 27.80 -2.42 2.10
C SER A 535 28.20 -3.35 0.96
N GLU A 536 27.47 -3.29 -0.17
CA GLU A 536 27.50 -4.33 -1.21
C GLU A 536 27.33 -5.76 -0.64
N GLY A 537 26.70 -5.87 0.54
CA GLY A 537 26.51 -7.11 1.27
C GLY A 537 27.62 -7.44 2.27
N ASP A 538 28.64 -6.60 2.44
CA ASP A 538 29.68 -6.72 3.50
C ASP A 538 29.48 -5.62 4.55
N PHE A 539 28.68 -5.93 5.56
CA PHE A 539 28.37 -4.98 6.64
C PHE A 539 29.50 -4.81 7.65
N SER A 540 30.59 -5.61 7.58
CA SER A 540 31.75 -5.47 8.46
C SER A 540 32.46 -4.12 8.30
N LYS A 541 32.26 -3.46 7.16
CA LYS A 541 32.91 -2.19 6.80
C LYS A 541 31.98 -0.98 6.91
N VAL A 542 30.73 -1.18 7.31
CA VAL A 542 29.71 -0.14 7.36
C VAL A 542 29.45 0.27 8.81
N THR A 543 29.55 1.55 9.10
CA THR A 543 29.11 2.10 10.39
C THR A 543 27.61 2.34 10.35
N PRO A 544 26.81 1.74 11.23
CA PRO A 544 25.37 1.94 11.24
C PRO A 544 24.96 3.29 11.80
N THR A 545 23.82 3.78 11.39
CA THR A 545 23.07 4.78 12.14
C THR A 545 22.43 4.09 13.33
N SER A 546 22.62 4.65 14.55
CA SER A 546 22.17 4.00 15.78
C SER A 546 21.24 4.90 16.58
N TYR A 547 20.20 4.31 17.13
CA TYR A 547 19.24 4.95 18.02
C TYR A 547 19.08 4.08 19.27
N SER A 548 19.07 4.68 20.44
CA SER A 548 19.00 3.98 21.73
C SER A 548 17.85 4.53 22.60
N GLY A 549 17.62 3.88 23.75
CA GLY A 549 16.56 4.28 24.70
C GLY A 549 15.25 3.52 24.51
N PHE A 550 15.26 2.50 23.66
CA PHE A 550 14.13 1.59 23.46
C PHE A 550 14.02 0.54 24.58
N GLY A 551 12.88 -0.18 24.60
CA GLY A 551 12.75 -1.46 25.28
C GLY A 551 13.42 -2.59 24.49
N LYS A 552 13.18 -3.85 24.87
CA LYS A 552 13.58 -5.00 24.05
C LYS A 552 12.89 -4.89 22.68
N ILE A 553 13.68 -4.64 21.64
CA ILE A 553 13.15 -4.46 20.27
C ILE A 553 12.71 -5.82 19.74
N VAL A 554 11.45 -5.89 19.33
CA VAL A 554 10.85 -7.11 18.73
C VAL A 554 10.80 -6.97 17.21
N ASP A 555 10.41 -5.78 16.71
CA ASP A 555 10.35 -5.51 15.28
C ASP A 555 10.50 -4.01 15.02
N ALA A 556 10.81 -3.64 13.77
CA ALA A 556 10.80 -2.26 13.32
C ALA A 556 10.36 -2.19 11.86
N THR A 557 9.67 -1.12 11.49
CA THR A 557 9.30 -0.84 10.09
C THR A 557 9.49 0.64 9.81
N TYR A 558 9.82 0.97 8.56
CA TYR A 558 9.93 2.36 8.16
C TYR A 558 8.57 2.87 7.69
N ARG A 559 8.13 3.96 8.28
CA ARG A 559 6.98 4.73 7.81
C ARG A 559 7.46 5.68 6.71
N GLU A 560 7.01 5.43 5.50
CA GLU A 560 7.31 6.29 4.37
C GLU A 560 6.37 7.49 4.36
N ARG A 561 6.92 8.66 4.02
CA ARG A 561 6.10 9.82 3.72
C ARG A 561 5.36 9.58 2.40
N THR A 562 4.06 9.59 2.42
CA THR A 562 3.24 9.62 1.19
C THR A 562 3.11 11.07 0.75
N ASN A 563 3.64 11.37 -0.42
CA ASN A 563 3.46 12.66 -1.09
C ASN A 563 2.03 12.81 -1.58
#